data_41dd345f5e6a599da8999a3cb2f9cecd
#
_entry.id   41dd345f5e6a599da8999a3cb2f9cecd
#
_cell.length_a   1.000
_cell.length_b   1.000
_cell.length_c   1.000
_cell.angle_alpha   90.00
_cell.angle_beta   90.00
_cell.angle_gamma   90.00
#
_symmetry.space_group_name_H-M   'P 1'
#
loop_
_entity.id
_entity.type
_entity.pdbx_description
1 polymer ?
#
loop_
_entity_poly.entity_id
_entity_poly.type
_entity_poly.pdbx_seq_one_letter_code
_entity_poly.pdbx_strand_id
1 'polypeptide(L)'
;MLYNLLVPLTDDFQIFNLFRYLTFRTGGATITALIISFILGPVLIRRLKAVQGAGQPIRSDGPASHLLTKAGTPTMGGLLILIAISVSTLLWADLSNPFVGTILLVTIGFGLVGFADDYLKLTKRNTRGLPGTLKLAAQIVIAIAAVAMVTSAQRPELATSLATPFLKDLLIPLGIAFWPFAVFVMVGASNAVNLTDGLDGLATVPVMIAAGCFALIAYLVGNTVFSSYLQIHHVAGAGELAVFCGTLVGAGLGFLWFNAPPAKVFMGDTGSLSMGGALGAISVITKHELVLAIIGGLFVVEAISVILQVTSYKLTGKRVFLMAPLHHHFEHKGWAEPTIVIRFWIVAFILALIGLSTLKLR
;
A
#
# COMPACT_ATOMS: atom_id res chain seq x y z
N MET A 1 0.86 -10.19 -19.04
CA MET A 1 1.49 -10.47 -20.36
C MET A 1 1.76 -11.95 -20.56
N LEU A 2 2.54 -12.62 -19.70
CA LEU A 2 2.81 -14.07 -19.84
C LEU A 2 1.53 -14.91 -19.83
N TYR A 3 0.57 -14.62 -18.96
CA TYR A 3 -0.73 -15.27 -18.96
C TYR A 3 -1.41 -15.19 -20.33
N ASN A 4 -1.59 -13.99 -20.85
CA ASN A 4 -2.30 -13.77 -22.12
C ASN A 4 -1.55 -14.33 -23.36
N LEU A 5 -0.21 -14.48 -23.25
CA LEU A 5 0.62 -14.99 -24.34
C LEU A 5 0.76 -16.53 -24.32
N LEU A 6 0.97 -17.12 -23.12
CA LEU A 6 1.34 -18.53 -23.00
C LEU A 6 0.13 -19.46 -22.80
N VAL A 7 -0.92 -18.97 -22.12
CA VAL A 7 -2.12 -19.80 -21.91
C VAL A 7 -2.80 -20.25 -23.20
N PRO A 8 -2.93 -19.42 -24.25
CA PRO A 8 -3.46 -19.90 -25.54
C PRO A 8 -2.62 -21.01 -26.22
N LEU A 9 -1.34 -21.12 -25.88
CA LEU A 9 -0.42 -22.12 -26.43
C LEU A 9 -0.38 -23.43 -25.63
N THR A 10 -1.29 -23.62 -24.67
CA THR A 10 -1.31 -24.83 -23.83
C THR A 10 -1.63 -26.10 -24.59
N ASP A 11 -2.33 -26.02 -25.71
CA ASP A 11 -2.66 -27.17 -26.54
C ASP A 11 -1.41 -27.71 -27.28
N ASP A 12 -0.46 -26.82 -27.62
CA ASP A 12 0.81 -27.20 -28.24
C ASP A 12 1.88 -27.61 -27.20
N PHE A 13 1.87 -26.92 -26.03
CA PHE A 13 2.88 -27.15 -24.98
C PHE A 13 2.22 -27.19 -23.59
N GLN A 14 2.02 -28.41 -23.06
CA GLN A 14 1.35 -28.63 -21.77
C GLN A 14 1.99 -27.89 -20.59
N ILE A 15 3.29 -27.58 -20.63
CA ILE A 15 4.01 -26.87 -19.57
C ILE A 15 3.42 -25.46 -19.34
N PHE A 16 2.85 -24.85 -20.38
CA PHE A 16 2.24 -23.52 -20.25
C PHE A 16 0.93 -23.51 -19.45
N ASN A 17 0.36 -24.71 -19.16
CA ASN A 17 -0.79 -24.83 -18.27
C ASN A 17 -0.49 -24.32 -16.84
N LEU A 18 0.78 -24.28 -16.41
CA LEU A 18 1.19 -23.70 -15.13
C LEU A 18 0.78 -22.23 -15.00
N PHE A 19 0.76 -21.47 -16.10
CA PHE A 19 0.37 -20.06 -16.10
C PHE A 19 -1.13 -19.81 -15.88
N ARG A 20 -1.98 -20.84 -15.94
CA ARG A 20 -3.40 -20.75 -15.54
C ARG A 20 -3.55 -20.65 -14.01
N TYR A 21 -2.62 -21.19 -13.23
CA TYR A 21 -2.74 -21.24 -11.78
C TYR A 21 -2.32 -19.91 -11.13
N LEU A 22 -3.25 -19.30 -10.39
CA LEU A 22 -3.01 -18.05 -9.65
C LEU A 22 -1.83 -18.19 -8.68
N THR A 23 -1.73 -19.29 -7.96
CA THR A 23 -0.64 -19.56 -7.00
C THR A 23 0.72 -19.54 -7.66
N PHE A 24 0.86 -20.17 -8.84
CA PHE A 24 2.10 -20.17 -9.60
C PHE A 24 2.46 -18.74 -10.05
N ARG A 25 1.49 -18.01 -10.60
CA ARG A 25 1.71 -16.62 -11.05
C ARG A 25 2.02 -15.68 -9.90
N THR A 26 1.35 -15.85 -8.75
CA THR A 26 1.63 -15.07 -7.54
C THR A 26 3.07 -15.30 -7.06
N GLY A 27 3.51 -16.56 -6.97
CA GLY A 27 4.89 -16.89 -6.62
C GLY A 27 5.91 -16.32 -7.60
N GLY A 28 5.67 -16.51 -8.92
CA GLY A 28 6.51 -15.96 -9.97
C GLY A 28 6.58 -14.43 -9.94
N ALA A 29 5.46 -13.76 -9.71
CA ALA A 29 5.38 -12.32 -9.60
C ALA A 29 6.15 -11.79 -8.38
N THR A 30 6.02 -12.46 -7.23
CA THR A 30 6.76 -12.13 -5.99
C THR A 30 8.27 -12.24 -6.21
N ILE A 31 8.73 -13.37 -6.76
CA ILE A 31 10.17 -13.59 -7.03
C ILE A 31 10.69 -12.59 -8.05
N THR A 32 9.93 -12.31 -9.11
CA THR A 32 10.32 -11.34 -10.14
C THR A 32 10.47 -9.93 -9.55
N ALA A 33 9.53 -9.47 -8.73
CA ALA A 33 9.61 -8.17 -8.08
C ALA A 33 10.82 -8.08 -7.13
N LEU A 34 11.10 -9.15 -6.38
CA LEU A 34 12.27 -9.25 -5.50
C LEU A 34 13.59 -9.17 -6.29
N ILE A 35 13.71 -9.93 -7.38
CA ILE A 35 14.90 -9.94 -8.24
C ILE A 35 15.12 -8.56 -8.88
N ILE A 36 14.06 -7.94 -9.41
CA ILE A 36 14.13 -6.57 -9.96
C ILE A 36 14.67 -5.61 -8.89
N SER A 37 14.18 -5.71 -7.66
CA SER A 37 14.61 -4.85 -6.56
C SER A 37 16.10 -5.08 -6.22
N PHE A 38 16.58 -6.31 -6.21
CA PHE A 38 17.98 -6.61 -5.95
C PHE A 38 18.92 -6.13 -7.06
N ILE A 39 18.51 -6.24 -8.32
CA ILE A 39 19.32 -5.82 -9.45
C ILE A 39 19.33 -4.28 -9.56
N LEU A 40 18.16 -3.65 -9.50
CA LEU A 40 18.04 -2.20 -9.70
C LEU A 40 18.40 -1.39 -8.45
N GLY A 41 18.20 -1.95 -7.24
CA GLY A 41 18.41 -1.25 -5.97
C GLY A 41 19.79 -0.59 -5.86
N PRO A 42 20.92 -1.32 -6.01
CA PRO A 42 22.24 -0.73 -5.90
C PRO A 42 22.51 0.37 -6.94
N VAL A 43 21.97 0.21 -8.16
CA VAL A 43 22.13 1.19 -9.24
C VAL A 43 21.34 2.45 -8.92
N LEU A 44 20.08 2.29 -8.51
CA LEU A 44 19.20 3.41 -8.15
C LEU A 44 19.75 4.20 -6.96
N ILE A 45 20.17 3.51 -5.88
CA ILE A 45 20.71 4.14 -4.68
C ILE A 45 21.98 4.95 -5.03
N ARG A 46 22.88 4.41 -5.87
CA ARG A 46 24.07 5.16 -6.32
C ARG A 46 23.69 6.41 -7.10
N ARG A 47 22.71 6.31 -8.02
CA ARG A 47 22.25 7.46 -8.80
C ARG A 47 21.58 8.51 -7.91
N LEU A 48 20.71 8.08 -6.99
CA LEU A 48 20.05 8.99 -6.05
C LEU A 48 21.06 9.71 -5.16
N LYS A 49 22.08 9.02 -4.64
CA LYS A 49 23.18 9.65 -3.87
C LYS A 49 23.96 10.67 -4.70
N ALA A 50 24.26 10.35 -5.96
CA ALA A 50 24.99 11.26 -6.84
C ALA A 50 24.19 12.54 -7.16
N VAL A 51 22.87 12.43 -7.34
CA VAL A 51 21.99 13.57 -7.66
C VAL A 51 21.67 14.41 -6.41
N GLN A 52 21.43 13.74 -5.26
CA GLN A 52 20.96 14.40 -4.05
C GLN A 52 22.08 14.97 -3.17
N GLY A 53 23.33 14.50 -3.34
CA GLY A 53 24.50 14.96 -2.60
C GLY A 53 24.38 14.87 -1.08
N ALA A 54 23.75 15.86 -0.45
CA ALA A 54 23.55 15.94 0.99
C ALA A 54 22.37 15.06 1.52
N GLY A 55 21.67 14.33 0.66
CA GLY A 55 20.50 13.55 1.03
C GLY A 55 19.19 14.36 1.14
N GLN A 56 18.19 13.80 1.80
CA GLN A 56 16.90 14.46 2.00
C GLN A 56 17.03 15.62 2.99
N PRO A 57 16.35 16.77 2.75
CA PRO A 57 16.22 17.83 3.76
C PRO A 57 15.50 17.29 5.01
N ILE A 58 16.19 17.29 6.15
CA ILE A 58 15.65 16.82 7.43
C ILE A 58 14.86 17.96 8.08
N ARG A 59 13.69 17.64 8.63
CA ARG A 59 12.87 18.62 9.36
C ARG A 59 13.55 19.04 10.65
N SER A 60 13.62 20.34 10.90
CA SER A 60 14.23 20.90 12.14
C SER A 60 13.39 20.67 13.40
N ASP A 61 12.08 20.37 13.22
CA ASP A 61 11.12 20.08 14.29
C ASP A 61 11.03 18.60 14.66
N GLY A 62 11.79 17.73 13.96
CA GLY A 62 11.90 16.30 14.24
C GLY A 62 12.85 15.96 15.39
N PRO A 63 12.95 14.65 15.78
CA PRO A 63 13.91 14.20 16.79
C PRO A 63 15.35 14.59 16.44
N ALA A 64 16.10 15.12 17.42
CA ALA A 64 17.48 15.58 17.21
C ALA A 64 18.42 14.46 16.72
N SER A 65 18.15 13.21 17.08
CA SER A 65 18.87 12.02 16.62
C SER A 65 18.86 11.89 15.10
N HIS A 66 17.78 12.28 14.42
CA HIS A 66 17.65 12.16 12.96
C HIS A 66 18.66 13.07 12.22
N LEU A 67 18.99 14.25 12.78
CA LEU A 67 19.99 15.15 12.21
C LEU A 67 21.38 14.54 12.15
N LEU A 68 21.68 13.61 13.09
CA LEU A 68 22.99 12.95 13.18
C LEU A 68 23.01 11.63 12.40
N THR A 69 21.97 10.81 12.51
CA THR A 69 21.97 9.44 11.99
C THR A 69 21.44 9.30 10.56
N LYS A 70 20.55 10.22 10.12
CA LYS A 70 19.86 10.14 8.81
C LYS A 70 20.43 11.12 7.77
N ALA A 71 21.43 11.93 8.14
CA ALA A 71 22.08 12.84 7.21
C ALA A 71 22.79 12.09 6.06
N GLY A 72 22.59 12.55 4.82
CA GLY A 72 23.20 11.94 3.63
C GLY A 72 22.50 10.70 3.08
N THR A 73 21.42 10.22 3.72
CA THR A 73 20.59 9.13 3.18
C THR A 73 19.66 9.66 2.08
N PRO A 74 19.71 9.11 0.85
CA PRO A 74 18.85 9.56 -0.23
C PRO A 74 17.41 9.15 -0.02
N THR A 75 16.47 9.95 -0.52
CA THR A 75 15.03 9.63 -0.60
C THR A 75 14.63 9.19 -2.00
N MET A 76 13.33 8.96 -2.24
CA MET A 76 12.74 8.44 -3.50
C MET A 76 13.06 6.97 -3.78
N GLY A 77 13.38 6.18 -2.75
CA GLY A 77 13.51 4.72 -2.87
C GLY A 77 12.22 4.05 -3.32
N GLY A 78 11.08 4.68 -3.14
CA GLY A 78 9.78 4.25 -3.66
C GLY A 78 9.72 4.06 -5.18
N LEU A 79 10.62 4.70 -5.93
CA LEU A 79 10.77 4.42 -7.37
C LEU A 79 11.14 2.95 -7.63
N LEU A 80 12.00 2.36 -6.79
CA LEU A 80 12.35 0.94 -6.88
C LEU A 80 11.11 0.07 -6.71
N ILE A 81 10.31 0.37 -5.68
CA ILE A 81 9.06 -0.34 -5.38
C ILE A 81 8.10 -0.21 -6.56
N LEU A 82 7.88 1.00 -7.06
CA LEU A 82 6.93 1.27 -8.14
C LEU A 82 7.32 0.55 -9.43
N ILE A 83 8.60 0.55 -9.79
CA ILE A 83 9.12 -0.17 -10.96
C ILE A 83 8.95 -1.69 -10.78
N ALA A 84 9.35 -2.22 -9.62
CA ALA A 84 9.28 -3.65 -9.35
C ALA A 84 7.82 -4.17 -9.38
N ILE A 85 6.89 -3.46 -8.75
CA ILE A 85 5.45 -3.80 -8.78
C ILE A 85 4.92 -3.72 -10.20
N SER A 86 5.13 -2.60 -10.90
CA SER A 86 4.56 -2.36 -12.21
C SER A 86 5.04 -3.39 -13.24
N VAL A 87 6.35 -3.62 -13.32
CA VAL A 87 6.93 -4.56 -14.28
C VAL A 87 6.48 -5.99 -13.98
N SER A 88 6.52 -6.41 -12.71
CA SER A 88 6.11 -7.76 -12.33
C SER A 88 4.61 -8.00 -12.54
N THR A 89 3.76 -7.01 -12.23
CA THR A 89 2.32 -7.10 -12.47
C THR A 89 2.03 -7.20 -13.97
N LEU A 90 2.62 -6.35 -14.81
CA LEU A 90 2.46 -6.40 -16.26
C LEU A 90 2.93 -7.75 -16.84
N LEU A 91 3.97 -8.34 -16.27
CA LEU A 91 4.50 -9.62 -16.73
C LEU A 91 3.57 -10.79 -16.38
N TRP A 92 3.11 -10.87 -15.13
CA TRP A 92 2.45 -12.06 -14.59
C TRP A 92 0.92 -12.01 -14.54
N ALA A 93 0.32 -10.83 -14.37
CA ALA A 93 -1.13 -10.70 -14.25
C ALA A 93 -1.83 -10.85 -15.61
N ASP A 94 -3.11 -11.20 -15.54
CA ASP A 94 -4.01 -11.14 -16.69
C ASP A 94 -4.39 -9.68 -16.98
N LEU A 95 -3.82 -9.12 -18.03
CA LEU A 95 -4.01 -7.72 -18.41
C LEU A 95 -5.40 -7.43 -18.99
N SER A 96 -6.17 -8.46 -19.33
CA SER A 96 -7.57 -8.30 -19.78
C SER A 96 -8.52 -8.08 -18.60
N ASN A 97 -8.08 -8.33 -17.38
CA ASN A 97 -8.87 -8.14 -16.17
C ASN A 97 -8.96 -6.66 -15.78
N PRO A 98 -10.16 -6.06 -15.68
CA PRO A 98 -10.33 -4.64 -15.38
C PRO A 98 -9.78 -4.24 -14.00
N PHE A 99 -9.78 -5.16 -13.02
CA PHE A 99 -9.25 -4.89 -11.69
C PHE A 99 -7.72 -4.73 -11.70
N VAL A 100 -7.02 -5.45 -12.60
CA VAL A 100 -5.57 -5.26 -12.80
C VAL A 100 -5.28 -3.87 -13.36
N GLY A 101 -6.06 -3.41 -14.33
CA GLY A 101 -5.97 -2.04 -14.85
C GLY A 101 -6.23 -0.99 -13.76
N THR A 102 -7.27 -1.20 -12.96
CA THR A 102 -7.64 -0.30 -11.87
C THR A 102 -6.54 -0.19 -10.81
N ILE A 103 -5.99 -1.33 -10.36
CA ILE A 103 -4.94 -1.31 -9.33
C ILE A 103 -3.64 -0.67 -9.84
N LEU A 104 -3.28 -0.89 -11.10
CA LEU A 104 -2.14 -0.22 -11.73
C LEU A 104 -2.36 1.28 -11.85
N LEU A 105 -3.58 1.73 -12.23
CA LEU A 105 -3.94 3.15 -12.29
C LEU A 105 -3.71 3.83 -10.93
N VAL A 106 -4.22 3.24 -9.83
CA VAL A 106 -4.06 3.81 -8.49
C VAL A 106 -2.60 3.78 -8.04
N THR A 107 -1.93 2.64 -8.19
CA THR A 107 -0.55 2.46 -7.74
C THR A 107 0.41 3.42 -8.46
N ILE A 108 0.34 3.47 -9.78
CA ILE A 108 1.20 4.34 -10.59
C ILE A 108 0.78 5.80 -10.42
N GLY A 109 -0.52 6.09 -10.46
CA GLY A 109 -1.04 7.45 -10.32
C GLY A 109 -0.66 8.09 -8.98
N PHE A 110 -0.89 7.39 -7.86
CA PHE A 110 -0.50 7.89 -6.54
C PHE A 110 1.03 7.93 -6.39
N GLY A 111 1.73 6.96 -6.99
CA GLY A 111 3.19 6.98 -7.05
C GLY A 111 3.73 8.20 -7.81
N LEU A 112 3.11 8.61 -8.92
CA LEU A 112 3.49 9.82 -9.66
C LEU A 112 3.21 11.11 -8.88
N VAL A 113 2.10 11.16 -8.13
CA VAL A 113 1.82 12.28 -7.21
C VAL A 113 2.91 12.37 -6.15
N GLY A 114 3.29 11.24 -5.55
CA GLY A 114 4.39 11.17 -4.57
C GLY A 114 5.74 11.53 -5.19
N PHE A 115 6.01 11.05 -6.41
CA PHE A 115 7.22 11.40 -7.13
C PHE A 115 7.35 12.91 -7.39
N ALA A 116 6.27 13.54 -7.81
CA ALA A 116 6.25 14.99 -8.01
C ALA A 116 6.50 15.76 -6.70
N ASP A 117 5.95 15.28 -5.58
CA ASP A 117 6.19 15.83 -4.25
C ASP A 117 7.66 15.72 -3.83
N ASP A 118 8.21 14.50 -3.91
CA ASP A 118 9.62 14.22 -3.58
C ASP A 118 10.58 15.00 -4.48
N TYR A 119 10.30 15.05 -5.78
CA TYR A 119 11.12 15.79 -6.75
C TYR A 119 11.14 17.30 -6.47
N LEU A 120 10.00 17.89 -6.10
CA LEU A 120 9.92 19.31 -5.73
C LEU A 120 10.67 19.60 -4.43
N LYS A 121 10.61 18.71 -3.42
CA LYS A 121 11.39 18.83 -2.19
C LYS A 121 12.89 18.88 -2.46
N LEU A 122 13.36 18.03 -3.37
CA LEU A 122 14.78 17.96 -3.74
C LEU A 122 15.23 19.16 -4.56
N THR A 123 14.49 19.53 -5.60
CA THR A 123 14.88 20.64 -6.49
C THR A 123 14.84 21.99 -5.78
N LYS A 124 13.86 22.22 -4.93
CA LYS A 124 13.72 23.45 -4.14
C LYS A 124 14.54 23.42 -2.83
N ARG A 125 15.20 22.30 -2.52
CA ARG A 125 15.95 22.08 -1.27
C ARG A 125 15.17 22.50 -0.02
N ASN A 126 13.88 22.20 0.02
CA ASN A 126 13.02 22.50 1.15
C ASN A 126 12.08 21.33 1.45
N THR A 127 11.44 21.34 2.62
CA THR A 127 10.55 20.29 3.08
C THR A 127 9.09 20.47 2.62
N ARG A 128 8.74 21.52 1.85
CA ARG A 128 7.34 21.86 1.56
C ARG A 128 6.72 21.01 0.45
N GLY A 129 7.50 20.57 -0.57
CA GLY A 129 7.01 19.74 -1.66
C GLY A 129 5.85 20.35 -2.46
N LEU A 130 4.90 19.50 -2.85
CA LEU A 130 3.63 19.92 -3.46
C LEU A 130 2.70 20.54 -2.41
N PRO A 131 1.92 21.58 -2.77
CA PRO A 131 0.84 22.04 -1.90
C PRO A 131 -0.12 20.90 -1.54
N GLY A 132 -0.42 20.74 -0.24
CA GLY A 132 -1.23 19.60 0.23
C GLY A 132 -2.61 19.51 -0.42
N THR A 133 -3.22 20.65 -0.78
CA THR A 133 -4.49 20.71 -1.51
C THR A 133 -4.38 20.15 -2.92
N LEU A 134 -3.27 20.44 -3.65
CA LEU A 134 -3.03 19.92 -4.99
C LEU A 134 -2.75 18.42 -4.96
N LYS A 135 -1.95 17.97 -3.98
CA LYS A 135 -1.67 16.54 -3.74
C LYS A 135 -2.97 15.77 -3.48
N LEU A 136 -3.82 16.29 -2.60
CA LEU A 136 -5.11 15.68 -2.26
C LEU A 136 -6.06 15.69 -3.47
N ALA A 137 -6.16 16.79 -4.21
CA ALA A 137 -7.00 16.89 -5.39
C ALA A 137 -6.60 15.88 -6.47
N ALA A 138 -5.30 15.73 -6.74
CA ALA A 138 -4.80 14.75 -7.70
C ALA A 138 -5.13 13.31 -7.27
N GLN A 139 -4.95 12.96 -5.99
CA GLN A 139 -5.33 11.66 -5.45
C GLN A 139 -6.85 11.41 -5.57
N ILE A 140 -7.69 12.39 -5.28
CA ILE A 140 -9.15 12.29 -5.41
C ILE A 140 -9.55 12.02 -6.86
N VAL A 141 -8.98 12.74 -7.83
CA VAL A 141 -9.29 12.54 -9.25
C VAL A 141 -8.94 11.11 -9.70
N ILE A 142 -7.76 10.62 -9.34
CA ILE A 142 -7.33 9.25 -9.66
C ILE A 142 -8.25 8.22 -8.98
N ALA A 143 -8.61 8.45 -7.71
CA ALA A 143 -9.50 7.55 -6.97
C ALA A 143 -10.92 7.53 -7.56
N ILE A 144 -11.46 8.67 -8.00
CA ILE A 144 -12.77 8.73 -8.71
C ILE A 144 -12.71 7.88 -9.98
N ALA A 145 -11.66 8.01 -10.79
CA ALA A 145 -11.49 7.20 -11.99
C ALA A 145 -11.42 5.70 -11.65
N ALA A 146 -10.70 5.33 -10.58
CA ALA A 146 -10.63 3.96 -10.10
C ALA A 146 -12.00 3.43 -9.62
N VAL A 147 -12.77 4.23 -8.86
CA VAL A 147 -14.13 3.87 -8.43
C VAL A 147 -15.04 3.65 -9.64
N ALA A 148 -14.95 4.50 -10.66
CA ALA A 148 -15.71 4.32 -11.91
C ALA A 148 -15.40 2.97 -12.57
N MET A 149 -14.10 2.61 -12.68
CA MET A 149 -13.68 1.31 -13.23
C MET A 149 -14.16 0.14 -12.38
N VAL A 150 -14.06 0.23 -11.05
CA VAL A 150 -14.52 -0.82 -10.14
C VAL A 150 -16.02 -1.02 -10.26
N THR A 151 -16.80 0.05 -10.18
CA THR A 151 -18.27 -0.03 -10.21
C THR A 151 -18.81 -0.53 -11.56
N SER A 152 -18.14 -0.22 -12.67
CA SER A 152 -18.50 -0.73 -13.99
C SER A 152 -18.16 -2.21 -14.20
N ALA A 153 -17.17 -2.73 -13.47
CA ALA A 153 -16.71 -4.12 -13.59
C ALA A 153 -17.39 -5.08 -12.62
N GLN A 154 -18.04 -4.56 -11.58
CA GLN A 154 -18.72 -5.37 -10.57
C GLN A 154 -20.20 -5.60 -10.90
N ARG A 155 -20.78 -6.65 -10.28
CA ARG A 155 -22.25 -6.89 -10.36
C ARG A 155 -23.00 -5.69 -9.76
N PRO A 156 -24.16 -5.31 -10.30
CA PRO A 156 -24.90 -4.14 -9.83
C PRO A 156 -25.19 -4.13 -8.32
N GLU A 157 -25.46 -5.31 -7.74
CA GLU A 157 -25.75 -5.50 -6.31
C GLU A 157 -24.53 -5.17 -5.42
N LEU A 158 -23.33 -5.47 -5.89
CA LEU A 158 -22.07 -5.23 -5.17
C LEU A 158 -21.46 -3.86 -5.47
N ALA A 159 -21.70 -3.34 -6.67
CA ALA A 159 -20.99 -2.20 -7.20
C ALA A 159 -20.96 -0.99 -6.25
N THR A 160 -22.10 -0.68 -5.63
CA THR A 160 -22.28 0.46 -4.73
C THR A 160 -22.67 0.07 -3.30
N SER A 161 -22.36 -1.16 -2.88
CA SER A 161 -22.69 -1.68 -1.56
C SER A 161 -21.43 -1.86 -0.71
N LEU A 162 -21.59 -1.68 0.60
CA LEU A 162 -20.61 -1.97 1.62
C LEU A 162 -20.89 -3.32 2.26
N ALA A 163 -19.90 -4.21 2.27
CA ALA A 163 -19.97 -5.47 2.99
C ALA A 163 -19.50 -5.30 4.43
N THR A 164 -20.23 -5.91 5.38
CA THR A 164 -19.88 -5.85 6.81
C THR A 164 -19.09 -7.08 7.23
N PRO A 165 -17.99 -6.95 8.00
CA PRO A 165 -17.09 -8.07 8.31
C PRO A 165 -17.69 -9.12 9.27
N PHE A 166 -18.68 -8.77 10.08
CA PHE A 166 -19.21 -9.66 11.14
C PHE A 166 -20.65 -10.14 10.90
N LEU A 167 -21.36 -9.57 9.92
CA LEU A 167 -22.74 -9.89 9.63
C LEU A 167 -22.84 -10.50 8.23
N LYS A 168 -23.16 -11.81 8.21
CA LYS A 168 -23.39 -12.53 6.96
C LYS A 168 -24.52 -11.87 6.19
N ASP A 169 -24.43 -11.91 4.89
CA ASP A 169 -25.45 -11.46 3.95
C ASP A 169 -25.85 -9.98 4.08
N LEU A 170 -25.29 -9.23 5.04
CA LEU A 170 -25.58 -7.80 5.17
C LEU A 170 -24.74 -6.99 4.21
N LEU A 171 -25.34 -6.68 3.07
CA LEU A 171 -24.87 -5.66 2.15
C LEU A 171 -25.62 -4.35 2.43
N ILE A 172 -24.91 -3.31 2.78
CA ILE A 172 -25.50 -1.99 2.97
C ILE A 172 -25.43 -1.24 1.65
N PRO A 173 -26.56 -1.03 0.94
CA PRO A 173 -26.56 -0.29 -0.31
C PRO A 173 -26.33 1.19 -0.04
N LEU A 174 -25.14 1.69 -0.33
CA LEU A 174 -24.78 3.10 -0.16
C LEU A 174 -25.19 3.95 -1.37
N GLY A 175 -25.48 3.34 -2.52
CA GLY A 175 -25.82 4.06 -3.73
C GLY A 175 -24.71 5.07 -4.12
N ILE A 176 -25.10 6.32 -4.35
CA ILE A 176 -24.16 7.39 -4.72
C ILE A 176 -23.13 7.69 -3.61
N ALA A 177 -23.48 7.46 -2.34
CA ALA A 177 -22.59 7.67 -1.20
C ALA A 177 -21.40 6.68 -1.18
N PHE A 178 -21.46 5.59 -1.94
CA PHE A 178 -20.33 4.68 -2.10
C PHE A 178 -19.11 5.37 -2.75
N TRP A 179 -19.35 6.29 -3.68
CA TRP A 179 -18.26 6.99 -4.37
C TRP A 179 -17.36 7.80 -3.41
N PRO A 180 -17.89 8.75 -2.64
CA PRO A 180 -17.06 9.48 -1.68
C PRO A 180 -16.48 8.56 -0.60
N PHE A 181 -17.18 7.49 -0.20
CA PHE A 181 -16.66 6.52 0.75
C PHE A 181 -15.45 5.75 0.17
N ALA A 182 -15.54 5.20 -1.03
CA ALA A 182 -14.45 4.47 -1.67
C ALA A 182 -13.23 5.37 -1.96
N VAL A 183 -13.47 6.62 -2.40
CA VAL A 183 -12.42 7.64 -2.55
C VAL A 183 -11.74 7.90 -1.21
N PHE A 184 -12.52 8.07 -0.13
CA PHE A 184 -11.99 8.26 1.22
C PHE A 184 -11.12 7.07 1.67
N VAL A 185 -11.54 5.84 1.40
CA VAL A 185 -10.76 4.64 1.73
C VAL A 185 -9.41 4.63 1.00
N MET A 186 -9.41 4.88 -0.32
CA MET A 186 -8.18 4.87 -1.13
C MET A 186 -7.22 6.00 -0.72
N VAL A 187 -7.72 7.21 -0.64
CA VAL A 187 -6.92 8.40 -0.30
C VAL A 187 -6.50 8.36 1.17
N GLY A 188 -7.39 7.92 2.05
CA GLY A 188 -7.12 7.76 3.48
C GLY A 188 -6.03 6.73 3.74
N ALA A 189 -6.13 5.53 3.14
CA ALA A 189 -5.11 4.50 3.25
C ALA A 189 -3.75 4.97 2.71
N SER A 190 -3.74 5.66 1.57
CA SER A 190 -2.54 6.23 0.97
C SER A 190 -1.83 7.18 1.93
N ASN A 191 -2.55 8.15 2.48
CA ASN A 191 -1.96 9.14 3.37
C ASN A 191 -1.63 8.56 4.77
N ALA A 192 -2.38 7.56 5.24
CA ALA A 192 -2.08 6.87 6.50
C ALA A 192 -0.76 6.08 6.43
N VAL A 193 -0.51 5.37 5.33
CA VAL A 193 0.78 4.71 5.09
C VAL A 193 1.91 5.74 4.99
N ASN A 194 1.68 6.87 4.31
CA ASN A 194 2.66 7.95 4.19
C ASN A 194 3.01 8.57 5.56
N LEU A 195 2.03 8.77 6.44
CA LEU A 195 2.26 9.25 7.80
C LEU A 195 3.04 8.25 8.67
N THR A 196 2.92 6.95 8.39
CA THR A 196 3.62 5.89 9.12
C THR A 196 5.07 5.73 8.66
N ASP A 197 5.45 6.21 7.48
CA ASP A 197 6.80 6.09 6.91
C ASP A 197 7.78 7.13 7.52
N GLY A 198 7.88 7.15 8.86
CA GLY A 198 8.75 8.08 9.59
C GLY A 198 10.04 7.46 10.13
N LEU A 199 10.11 6.12 10.25
CA LEU A 199 11.26 5.36 10.74
C LEU A 199 11.67 4.29 9.73
N ASP A 200 12.97 3.92 9.77
CA ASP A 200 13.57 2.96 8.85
C ASP A 200 12.83 1.61 8.86
N GLY A 201 12.21 1.24 7.73
CA GLY A 201 11.46 -0.02 7.58
C GLY A 201 10.09 -0.07 8.26
N LEU A 202 9.69 0.98 9.00
CA LEU A 202 8.46 0.95 9.79
C LEU A 202 7.20 0.70 8.95
N ALA A 203 7.00 1.40 7.86
CA ALA A 203 5.82 1.25 7.00
C ALA A 203 5.90 0.01 6.09
N THR A 204 7.10 -0.38 5.67
CA THR A 204 7.32 -1.43 4.65
C THR A 204 6.74 -2.78 5.09
N VAL A 205 7.06 -3.24 6.30
CA VAL A 205 6.62 -4.57 6.78
C VAL A 205 5.11 -4.63 7.05
N PRO A 206 4.47 -3.66 7.71
CA PRO A 206 3.01 -3.65 7.84
C PRO A 206 2.26 -3.62 6.51
N VAL A 207 2.79 -2.91 5.48
CA VAL A 207 2.23 -2.96 4.12
C VAL A 207 2.34 -4.37 3.53
N MET A 208 3.49 -5.05 3.67
CA MET A 208 3.65 -6.42 3.19
C MET A 208 2.72 -7.40 3.91
N ILE A 209 2.54 -7.25 5.22
CA ILE A 209 1.60 -8.06 6.01
C ILE A 209 0.18 -7.86 5.48
N ALA A 210 -0.25 -6.60 5.32
CA ALA A 210 -1.57 -6.28 4.79
C ALA A 210 -1.75 -6.83 3.37
N ALA A 211 -0.75 -6.68 2.49
CA ALA A 211 -0.77 -7.23 1.14
C ALA A 211 -0.87 -8.76 1.12
N GLY A 212 -0.17 -9.45 2.02
CA GLY A 212 -0.28 -10.91 2.18
C GLY A 212 -1.70 -11.34 2.60
N CYS A 213 -2.31 -10.62 3.54
CA CYS A 213 -3.70 -10.84 3.93
C CYS A 213 -4.66 -10.62 2.76
N PHE A 214 -4.49 -9.52 2.03
CA PHE A 214 -5.33 -9.22 0.87
C PHE A 214 -5.07 -10.13 -0.33
N ALA A 215 -3.87 -10.72 -0.47
CA ALA A 215 -3.63 -11.80 -1.44
C ALA A 215 -4.53 -12.99 -1.16
N LEU A 216 -4.61 -13.41 0.11
CA LEU A 216 -5.50 -14.49 0.55
C LEU A 216 -6.97 -14.09 0.37
N ILE A 217 -7.38 -12.91 0.82
CA ILE A 217 -8.76 -12.42 0.66
C ILE A 217 -9.17 -12.39 -0.81
N ALA A 218 -8.35 -11.82 -1.68
CA ALA A 218 -8.62 -11.73 -3.11
C ALA A 218 -8.77 -13.12 -3.76
N TYR A 219 -7.90 -14.06 -3.39
CA TYR A 219 -7.97 -15.44 -3.84
C TYR A 219 -9.30 -16.12 -3.41
N LEU A 220 -9.69 -15.96 -2.14
CA LEU A 220 -10.90 -16.56 -1.58
C LEU A 220 -12.18 -15.94 -2.18
N VAL A 221 -12.22 -14.61 -2.27
CA VAL A 221 -13.35 -13.85 -2.83
C VAL A 221 -13.51 -14.10 -4.33
N GLY A 222 -12.40 -14.27 -5.05
CA GLY A 222 -12.39 -14.55 -6.49
C GLY A 222 -12.76 -15.99 -6.86
N ASN A 223 -12.85 -16.91 -5.87
CA ASN A 223 -13.14 -18.31 -6.08
C ASN A 223 -14.57 -18.63 -5.59
N THR A 224 -15.43 -19.16 -6.48
CA THR A 224 -16.83 -19.44 -6.18
C THR A 224 -16.99 -20.47 -5.06
N VAL A 225 -16.14 -21.52 -5.01
CA VAL A 225 -16.22 -22.57 -4.00
C VAL A 225 -15.86 -22.02 -2.61
N PHE A 226 -14.73 -21.31 -2.53
CA PHE A 226 -14.27 -20.75 -1.25
C PHE A 226 -15.17 -19.63 -0.76
N SER A 227 -15.64 -18.74 -1.64
CA SER A 227 -16.56 -17.67 -1.25
C SER A 227 -17.88 -18.22 -0.70
N SER A 228 -18.44 -19.25 -1.34
CA SER A 228 -19.65 -19.92 -0.86
C SER A 228 -19.43 -20.64 0.48
N TYR A 229 -18.29 -21.35 0.64
CA TYR A 229 -17.95 -22.03 1.89
C TYR A 229 -17.76 -21.05 3.07
N LEU A 230 -17.11 -19.91 2.81
CA LEU A 230 -16.86 -18.88 3.81
C LEU A 230 -18.07 -17.95 3.99
N GLN A 231 -19.06 -18.04 3.09
CA GLN A 231 -20.24 -17.15 3.05
C GLN A 231 -19.83 -15.67 2.91
N ILE A 232 -18.82 -15.42 2.07
CA ILE A 232 -18.38 -14.06 1.68
C ILE A 232 -18.87 -13.77 0.26
N HIS A 233 -18.96 -12.48 -0.08
CA HIS A 233 -19.46 -12.08 -1.40
C HIS A 233 -18.45 -12.42 -2.50
N HIS A 234 -18.87 -13.22 -3.48
CA HIS A 234 -18.03 -13.58 -4.62
C HIS A 234 -17.86 -12.38 -5.56
N VAL A 235 -16.63 -11.99 -5.82
CA VAL A 235 -16.25 -10.96 -6.79
C VAL A 235 -15.47 -11.62 -7.92
N ALA A 236 -16.15 -11.86 -9.05
CA ALA A 236 -15.54 -12.50 -10.21
C ALA A 236 -14.31 -11.69 -10.69
N GLY A 237 -13.19 -12.39 -10.93
CA GLY A 237 -11.94 -11.76 -11.36
C GLY A 237 -11.08 -11.14 -10.25
N ALA A 238 -11.58 -11.00 -9.02
CA ALA A 238 -10.77 -10.45 -7.92
C ALA A 238 -9.55 -11.31 -7.57
N GLY A 239 -9.56 -12.60 -7.90
CA GLY A 239 -8.43 -13.50 -7.69
C GLY A 239 -7.12 -13.02 -8.33
N GLU A 240 -7.18 -12.28 -9.44
CA GLU A 240 -5.99 -11.69 -10.10
C GLU A 240 -5.24 -10.71 -9.19
N LEU A 241 -5.92 -10.08 -8.25
CA LEU A 241 -5.29 -9.19 -7.28
C LEU A 241 -4.32 -9.93 -6.35
N ALA A 242 -4.44 -11.25 -6.19
CA ALA A 242 -3.46 -12.04 -5.45
C ALA A 242 -2.08 -11.98 -6.14
N VAL A 243 -2.04 -11.97 -7.49
CA VAL A 243 -0.80 -11.81 -8.25
C VAL A 243 -0.18 -10.43 -7.98
N PHE A 244 -0.99 -9.38 -8.02
CA PHE A 244 -0.54 -8.02 -7.68
C PHE A 244 -0.05 -7.91 -6.23
N CYS A 245 -0.78 -8.46 -5.26
CA CYS A 245 -0.34 -8.50 -3.85
C CYS A 245 1.01 -9.21 -3.70
N GLY A 246 1.21 -10.29 -4.46
CA GLY A 246 2.50 -10.98 -4.53
C GLY A 246 3.63 -10.04 -4.99
N THR A 247 3.40 -9.23 -6.04
CA THR A 247 4.40 -8.23 -6.48
C THR A 247 4.70 -7.20 -5.40
N LEU A 248 3.68 -6.77 -4.67
CA LEU A 248 3.83 -5.79 -3.58
C LEU A 248 4.67 -6.37 -2.43
N VAL A 249 4.43 -7.62 -2.07
CA VAL A 249 5.26 -8.32 -1.07
C VAL A 249 6.69 -8.48 -1.56
N GLY A 250 6.90 -8.93 -2.82
CA GLY A 250 8.24 -9.11 -3.38
C GLY A 250 9.03 -7.81 -3.49
N ALA A 251 8.38 -6.73 -3.96
CA ALA A 251 8.99 -5.41 -4.04
C ALA A 251 9.29 -4.84 -2.64
N GLY A 252 8.37 -5.04 -1.68
CA GLY A 252 8.57 -4.66 -0.28
C GLY A 252 9.76 -5.36 0.37
N LEU A 253 9.89 -6.69 0.19
CA LEU A 253 11.03 -7.47 0.67
C LEU A 253 12.34 -6.97 0.05
N GLY A 254 12.35 -6.75 -1.27
CA GLY A 254 13.53 -6.25 -1.97
C GLY A 254 13.92 -4.83 -1.56
N PHE A 255 12.94 -3.96 -1.29
CA PHE A 255 13.18 -2.63 -0.77
C PHE A 255 13.66 -2.66 0.68
N LEU A 256 13.08 -3.50 1.52
CA LEU A 256 13.45 -3.65 2.93
C LEU A 256 14.92 -4.06 3.10
N TRP A 257 15.49 -4.80 2.15
CA TRP A 257 16.93 -5.14 2.13
C TRP A 257 17.83 -3.90 2.20
N PHE A 258 17.35 -2.78 1.68
CA PHE A 258 18.08 -1.51 1.68
C PHE A 258 17.54 -0.49 2.68
N ASN A 259 16.30 -0.67 3.14
CA ASN A 259 15.60 0.27 4.03
C ASN A 259 15.56 -0.19 5.50
N ALA A 260 16.00 -1.43 5.80
CA ALA A 260 16.14 -1.89 7.20
C ALA A 260 17.17 -1.03 7.95
N PRO A 261 16.97 -0.79 9.27
CA PRO A 261 17.87 0.04 10.06
C PRO A 261 19.32 -0.49 10.12
N PRO A 262 20.36 0.33 9.84
CA PRO A 262 20.30 1.71 9.36
C PRO A 262 20.02 1.79 7.84
N ALA A 263 19.03 2.59 7.44
CA ALA A 263 18.58 2.65 6.06
C ALA A 263 19.62 3.24 5.10
N LYS A 264 19.78 2.58 3.94
CA LYS A 264 20.60 3.06 2.82
C LYS A 264 19.84 3.98 1.87
N VAL A 265 18.51 3.97 1.95
CA VAL A 265 17.57 4.78 1.15
C VAL A 265 16.23 4.88 1.87
N PHE A 266 15.62 6.06 1.85
CA PHE A 266 14.26 6.26 2.35
C PHE A 266 13.23 6.05 1.24
N MET A 267 12.02 5.59 1.64
CA MET A 267 10.94 5.30 0.71
C MET A 267 10.46 6.57 0.00
N GLY A 268 10.17 7.61 0.77
CA GLY A 268 9.57 8.85 0.30
C GLY A 268 8.10 8.72 -0.06
N ASP A 269 7.51 9.85 -0.45
CA ASP A 269 6.09 9.92 -0.81
C ASP A 269 5.75 9.06 -2.03
N THR A 270 6.71 8.86 -2.95
CA THR A 270 6.57 7.99 -4.13
C THR A 270 6.15 6.57 -3.76
N GLY A 271 6.81 5.96 -2.78
CA GLY A 271 6.52 4.58 -2.36
C GLY A 271 5.34 4.48 -1.42
N SER A 272 5.30 5.30 -0.39
CA SER A 272 4.28 5.23 0.65
C SER A 272 2.88 5.52 0.12
N LEU A 273 2.72 6.54 -0.74
CA LEU A 273 1.42 6.87 -1.34
C LEU A 273 0.96 5.77 -2.30
N SER A 274 1.85 5.22 -3.12
CA SER A 274 1.51 4.17 -4.08
C SER A 274 1.06 2.89 -3.38
N MET A 275 1.81 2.43 -2.37
CA MET A 275 1.48 1.21 -1.64
C MET A 275 0.20 1.35 -0.81
N GLY A 276 0.03 2.47 -0.11
CA GLY A 276 -1.17 2.73 0.66
C GLY A 276 -2.42 2.87 -0.21
N GLY A 277 -2.31 3.55 -1.34
CA GLY A 277 -3.39 3.65 -2.34
C GLY A 277 -3.75 2.30 -2.94
N ALA A 278 -2.75 1.46 -3.22
CA ALA A 278 -2.96 0.11 -3.68
C ALA A 278 -3.76 -0.73 -2.67
N LEU A 279 -3.42 -0.71 -1.38
CA LEU A 279 -4.17 -1.42 -0.34
C LEU A 279 -5.62 -0.92 -0.26
N GLY A 280 -5.84 0.40 -0.34
CA GLY A 280 -7.17 0.98 -0.39
C GLY A 280 -7.97 0.50 -1.59
N ALA A 281 -7.38 0.49 -2.78
CA ALA A 281 -8.04 0.02 -4.00
C ALA A 281 -8.37 -1.48 -3.95
N ILE A 282 -7.45 -2.32 -3.46
CA ILE A 282 -7.70 -3.75 -3.29
C ILE A 282 -8.89 -3.99 -2.34
N SER A 283 -8.97 -3.27 -1.23
CA SER A 283 -10.06 -3.41 -0.27
C SER A 283 -11.42 -3.06 -0.88
N VAL A 284 -11.47 -1.99 -1.68
CA VAL A 284 -12.70 -1.56 -2.39
C VAL A 284 -13.11 -2.58 -3.45
N ILE A 285 -12.16 -3.13 -4.21
CA ILE A 285 -12.43 -4.15 -5.23
C ILE A 285 -12.95 -5.45 -4.58
N THR A 286 -12.32 -5.88 -3.48
CA THR A 286 -12.69 -7.12 -2.77
C THR A 286 -13.86 -6.96 -1.83
N LYS A 287 -14.43 -5.77 -1.65
CA LYS A 287 -15.50 -5.45 -0.67
C LYS A 287 -15.08 -5.74 0.78
N HIS A 288 -13.85 -5.43 1.12
CA HIS A 288 -13.29 -5.62 2.45
C HIS A 288 -12.70 -4.32 3.02
N GLU A 289 -13.40 -3.19 2.79
CA GLU A 289 -12.96 -1.86 3.21
C GLU A 289 -12.83 -1.75 4.74
N LEU A 290 -13.82 -2.28 5.47
CA LEU A 290 -13.79 -2.31 6.94
C LEU A 290 -12.72 -3.27 7.47
N VAL A 291 -12.46 -4.36 6.77
CA VAL A 291 -11.39 -5.31 7.12
C VAL A 291 -10.01 -4.66 6.92
N LEU A 292 -9.86 -3.78 5.91
CA LEU A 292 -8.63 -2.99 5.76
C LEU A 292 -8.39 -2.11 6.99
N ALA A 293 -9.42 -1.51 7.57
CA ALA A 293 -9.27 -0.71 8.79
C ALA A 293 -8.76 -1.53 9.98
N ILE A 294 -9.03 -2.84 10.02
CA ILE A 294 -8.53 -3.77 11.04
C ILE A 294 -7.10 -4.21 10.69
N ILE A 295 -6.89 -4.79 9.51
CA ILE A 295 -5.57 -5.28 9.05
C ILE A 295 -4.55 -4.13 9.02
N GLY A 296 -4.96 -2.99 8.51
CA GLY A 296 -4.19 -1.75 8.46
C GLY A 296 -4.31 -0.87 9.72
N GLY A 297 -4.78 -1.43 10.84
CA GLY A 297 -5.10 -0.67 12.05
C GLY A 297 -3.91 0.11 12.61
N LEU A 298 -2.69 -0.35 12.37
CA LEU A 298 -1.50 0.43 12.70
C LEU A 298 -1.49 1.79 11.95
N PHE A 299 -1.74 1.79 10.66
CA PHE A 299 -1.82 3.01 9.85
C PHE A 299 -2.98 3.91 10.29
N VAL A 300 -4.11 3.29 10.67
CA VAL A 300 -5.28 4.01 11.19
C VAL A 300 -4.93 4.71 12.51
N VAL A 301 -4.29 4.03 13.44
CA VAL A 301 -3.88 4.61 14.74
C VAL A 301 -2.87 5.73 14.56
N GLU A 302 -1.89 5.57 13.66
CA GLU A 302 -0.93 6.63 13.31
C GLU A 302 -1.63 7.87 12.75
N ALA A 303 -2.53 7.70 11.79
CA ALA A 303 -3.30 8.80 11.20
C ALA A 303 -4.22 9.48 12.24
N ILE A 304 -4.94 8.70 13.06
CA ILE A 304 -5.80 9.23 14.12
C ILE A 304 -4.97 10.01 15.14
N SER A 305 -3.76 9.56 15.48
CA SER A 305 -2.89 10.28 16.41
C SER A 305 -2.56 11.69 15.93
N VAL A 306 -2.33 11.85 14.61
CA VAL A 306 -2.10 13.17 14.00
C VAL A 306 -3.36 14.02 14.02
N ILE A 307 -4.51 13.45 13.65
CA ILE A 307 -5.80 14.16 13.67
C ILE A 307 -6.11 14.67 15.08
N LEU A 308 -5.99 13.82 16.09
CA LEU A 308 -6.22 14.17 17.48
C LEU A 308 -5.26 15.26 17.96
N GLN A 309 -3.97 15.13 17.64
CA GLN A 309 -2.96 16.13 18.01
C GLN A 309 -3.26 17.49 17.41
N VAL A 310 -3.54 17.54 16.10
CA VAL A 310 -3.81 18.80 15.38
C VAL A 310 -5.10 19.43 15.87
N THR A 311 -6.15 18.63 16.07
CA THR A 311 -7.46 19.11 16.53
C THR A 311 -7.35 19.66 17.97
N SER A 312 -6.74 18.90 18.88
CA SER A 312 -6.53 19.34 20.25
C SER A 312 -5.73 20.64 20.30
N TYR A 313 -4.62 20.71 19.56
CA TYR A 313 -3.78 21.91 19.55
C TYR A 313 -4.51 23.15 19.00
N LYS A 314 -5.30 22.99 17.94
CA LYS A 314 -6.09 24.08 17.37
C LYS A 314 -7.22 24.56 18.30
N LEU A 315 -7.86 23.64 19.04
CA LEU A 315 -9.00 23.96 19.90
C LEU A 315 -8.57 24.43 21.31
N THR A 316 -7.51 23.84 21.87
CA THR A 316 -7.15 24.04 23.28
C THR A 316 -5.75 24.61 23.50
N GLY A 317 -4.91 24.69 22.45
CA GLY A 317 -3.50 25.05 22.56
C GLY A 317 -2.62 23.97 23.23
N LYS A 318 -3.20 22.81 23.58
CA LYS A 318 -2.48 21.74 24.30
C LYS A 318 -2.21 20.54 23.38
N ARG A 319 -1.05 19.92 23.55
CA ARG A 319 -0.67 18.69 22.88
C ARG A 319 -1.20 17.47 23.65
N VAL A 320 -1.76 16.49 22.94
CA VAL A 320 -2.18 15.18 23.51
C VAL A 320 -0.96 14.25 23.63
N PHE A 321 -0.15 14.20 22.57
CA PHE A 321 1.07 13.41 22.49
C PHE A 321 2.29 14.33 22.56
N LEU A 322 3.44 13.80 22.97
CA LEU A 322 4.72 14.53 22.94
C LEU A 322 5.03 14.99 21.51
N MET A 323 4.80 14.08 20.53
CA MET A 323 4.84 14.34 19.11
C MET A 323 3.86 13.40 18.40
N ALA A 324 3.31 13.76 17.25
CA ALA A 324 2.55 12.90 16.35
C ALA A 324 3.21 12.88 14.96
N PRO A 325 3.15 11.77 14.25
CA PRO A 325 2.48 10.49 14.53
C PRO A 325 3.02 9.75 15.77
N LEU A 326 2.33 8.66 16.16
CA LEU A 326 2.54 7.97 17.44
C LEU A 326 3.96 7.38 17.61
N HIS A 327 4.60 6.91 16.52
CA HIS A 327 5.98 6.42 16.59
C HIS A 327 6.96 7.48 17.12
N HIS A 328 6.81 8.76 16.75
CA HIS A 328 7.62 9.85 17.31
C HIS A 328 7.35 10.11 18.79
N HIS A 329 6.13 9.84 19.28
CA HIS A 329 5.85 9.92 20.71
C HIS A 329 6.73 8.95 21.52
N PHE A 330 6.94 7.72 21.00
CA PHE A 330 7.78 6.73 21.66
C PHE A 330 9.28 7.06 21.52
N GLU A 331 9.72 7.65 20.40
CA GLU A 331 11.09 8.18 20.29
C GLU A 331 11.36 9.25 21.36
N HIS A 332 10.43 10.20 21.55
CA HIS A 332 10.51 11.22 22.59
C HIS A 332 10.45 10.65 24.01
N LYS A 333 9.93 9.44 24.19
CA LYS A 333 10.01 8.67 25.44
C LYS A 333 11.34 7.94 25.63
N GLY A 334 12.28 8.06 24.69
CA GLY A 334 13.60 7.45 24.77
C GLY A 334 13.66 5.99 24.28
N TRP A 335 12.64 5.48 23.55
CA TRP A 335 12.73 4.16 22.95
C TRP A 335 13.67 4.18 21.74
N ALA A 336 14.49 3.15 21.62
CA ALA A 336 15.35 2.99 20.44
C ALA A 336 14.50 2.72 19.17
N GLU A 337 14.87 3.33 18.05
CA GLU A 337 14.17 3.18 16.77
C GLU A 337 13.90 1.72 16.38
N PRO A 338 14.87 0.78 16.42
CA PRO A 338 14.60 -0.62 16.10
C PRO A 338 13.57 -1.29 17.02
N THR A 339 13.51 -0.86 18.29
CA THR A 339 12.55 -1.38 19.26
C THR A 339 11.13 -0.95 18.90
N ILE A 340 10.93 0.31 18.50
CA ILE A 340 9.64 0.83 18.05
C ILE A 340 9.20 0.06 16.81
N VAL A 341 10.08 -0.03 15.81
CA VAL A 341 9.82 -0.68 14.52
C VAL A 341 9.38 -2.13 14.71
N ILE A 342 10.13 -2.93 15.46
CA ILE A 342 9.80 -4.35 15.68
C ILE A 342 8.49 -4.50 16.45
N ARG A 343 8.24 -3.69 17.49
CA ARG A 343 6.98 -3.73 18.25
C ARG A 343 5.78 -3.37 17.37
N PHE A 344 5.92 -2.41 16.50
CA PHE A 344 4.87 -2.01 15.56
C PHE A 344 4.61 -3.10 14.51
N TRP A 345 5.65 -3.82 14.04
CA TRP A 345 5.46 -4.98 13.18
C TRP A 345 4.67 -6.10 13.88
N ILE A 346 4.97 -6.35 15.17
CA ILE A 346 4.22 -7.33 15.96
C ILE A 346 2.76 -6.92 16.11
N VAL A 347 2.48 -5.64 16.40
CA VAL A 347 1.11 -5.11 16.47
C VAL A 347 0.40 -5.25 15.13
N ALA A 348 1.06 -4.90 14.01
CA ALA A 348 0.50 -5.05 12.68
C ALA A 348 0.17 -6.52 12.36
N PHE A 349 1.03 -7.47 12.76
CA PHE A 349 0.78 -8.89 12.58
C PHE A 349 -0.41 -9.39 13.40
N ILE A 350 -0.54 -8.95 14.66
CA ILE A 350 -1.71 -9.27 15.50
C ILE A 350 -2.99 -8.74 14.86
N LEU A 351 -3.00 -7.50 14.40
CA LEU A 351 -4.15 -6.88 13.72
C LEU A 351 -4.50 -7.61 12.42
N ALA A 352 -3.49 -8.08 11.69
CA ALA A 352 -3.68 -8.89 10.48
C ALA A 352 -4.39 -10.22 10.80
N LEU A 353 -3.98 -10.92 11.86
CA LEU A 353 -4.65 -12.14 12.31
C LEU A 353 -6.10 -11.88 12.74
N ILE A 354 -6.35 -10.78 13.48
CA ILE A 354 -7.71 -10.36 13.84
C ILE A 354 -8.54 -10.10 12.58
N GLY A 355 -7.99 -9.34 11.60
CA GLY A 355 -8.68 -9.07 10.36
C GLY A 355 -8.99 -10.33 9.55
N LEU A 356 -8.04 -11.27 9.44
CA LEU A 356 -8.29 -12.54 8.76
C LEU A 356 -9.31 -13.41 9.49
N SER A 357 -9.36 -13.38 10.83
CA SER A 357 -10.34 -14.14 11.59
C SER A 357 -11.77 -13.72 11.25
N THR A 358 -12.01 -12.47 10.84
CA THR A 358 -13.32 -11.97 10.44
C THR A 358 -13.91 -12.73 9.24
N LEU A 359 -13.07 -13.35 8.40
CA LEU A 359 -13.53 -14.14 7.24
C LEU A 359 -14.34 -15.37 7.63
N LYS A 360 -14.13 -15.90 8.84
CA LYS A 360 -14.82 -17.11 9.32
C LYS A 360 -15.77 -16.84 10.48
N LEU A 361 -15.68 -15.72 11.15
CA LEU A 361 -16.55 -15.35 12.29
C LEU A 361 -17.98 -14.91 11.85
N ARG A 362 -18.34 -15.23 10.64
CA ARG A 362 -19.67 -14.94 10.07
C ARG A 362 -20.65 -16.08 10.28
#